data_a642d9b9a2c04ccb2ed25882278b8996
#
_entry.id   a642d9b9a2c04ccb2ed25882278b8996
#
_cell.length_a   1.000
_cell.length_b   1.000
_cell.length_c   1.000
_cell.angle_alpha   90.00
_cell.angle_beta   90.00
_cell.angle_gamma   90.00
#
_symmetry.space_group_name_H-M   'P 1'
#
loop_
_entity.id
_entity.type
_entity.pdbx_description
1 polymer ?
#
loop_
_entity_poly.entity_id
_entity_poly.type
_entity_poly.pdbx_seq_one_letter_code
_entity_poly.pdbx_strand_id
1 'polypeptide(L)'
;LASAATFAGAVAWKVLPRFFGAAKKWRNQSVAPLLAGLALLSAMAGSGLGVAVERLLLVEALLLFATLMAFMGGRIIAPAMAGYAQSEGRRLDARVQPGLEGAVLILLGLAFVLNPLPWPLLRQLAAALVISAGVLSAIRLLRWQPWRCARADLLILLLGYAWLAFGLLLLG
;
A
#
# COMPACT_ATOMS: atom_id res chain seq x y z
N LEU A 1 5.52 -1.14 21.14
CA LEU A 1 5.17 0.08 20.39
C LEU A 1 6.35 1.06 20.31
N ALA A 2 7.04 1.36 21.43
CA ALA A 2 8.23 2.25 21.43
C ALA A 2 9.31 1.78 20.45
N SER A 3 9.59 0.47 20.39
CA SER A 3 10.60 -0.11 19.48
C SER A 3 10.21 0.01 18.00
N ALA A 4 8.92 -0.10 17.67
CA ALA A 4 8.43 0.09 16.30
C ALA A 4 8.53 1.56 15.87
N ALA A 5 8.21 2.49 16.76
CA ALA A 5 8.32 3.92 16.50
C ALA A 5 9.78 4.37 16.33
N THR A 6 10.70 3.87 17.18
CA THR A 6 12.14 4.16 17.04
C THR A 6 12.72 3.57 15.75
N PHE A 7 12.32 2.35 15.36
CA PHE A 7 12.73 1.75 14.10
C PHE A 7 12.20 2.56 12.90
N ALA A 8 10.89 2.87 12.88
CA ALA A 8 10.29 3.67 11.82
C ALA A 8 10.93 5.07 11.72
N GLY A 9 11.21 5.72 12.85
CA GLY A 9 11.91 6.99 12.92
C GLY A 9 13.36 6.91 12.40
N ALA A 10 14.11 5.88 12.75
CA ALA A 10 15.48 5.67 12.27
C ALA A 10 15.52 5.38 10.77
N VAL A 11 14.57 4.60 10.25
CA VAL A 11 14.42 4.33 8.81
C VAL A 11 14.06 5.62 8.08
N ALA A 12 13.07 6.37 8.57
CA ALA A 12 12.69 7.65 7.99
C ALA A 12 13.87 8.62 7.95
N TRP A 13 14.61 8.78 9.06
CA TRP A 13 15.79 9.65 9.15
C TRP A 13 16.88 9.30 8.12
N LYS A 14 17.20 8.02 7.94
CA LYS A 14 18.21 7.57 6.96
C LYS A 14 17.74 7.62 5.51
N VAL A 15 16.47 7.40 5.26
CA VAL A 15 15.90 7.20 3.92
C VAL A 15 15.39 8.51 3.32
N LEU A 16 14.75 9.37 4.13
CA LEU A 16 14.19 10.66 3.65
C LEU A 16 15.19 11.54 2.90
N PRO A 17 16.41 11.84 3.42
CA PRO A 17 17.34 12.73 2.72
C PRO A 17 17.77 12.17 1.36
N ARG A 18 17.93 10.84 1.27
CA ARG A 18 18.32 10.17 0.02
C ARG A 18 17.20 10.21 -1.04
N PHE A 19 15.94 10.12 -0.62
CA PHE A 19 14.81 10.22 -1.54
C PHE A 19 14.58 11.64 -2.04
N PHE A 20 14.76 12.67 -1.21
CA PHE A 20 14.65 14.06 -1.63
C PHE A 20 15.78 14.51 -2.55
N GLY A 21 17.01 13.97 -2.36
CA GLY A 21 18.18 14.37 -3.15
C GLY A 21 18.38 13.60 -4.46
N ALA A 22 17.98 12.32 -4.52
CA ALA A 22 18.29 11.42 -5.63
C ALA A 22 17.15 11.22 -6.64
N ALA A 23 15.93 11.61 -6.32
CA ALA A 23 14.78 11.31 -7.16
C ALA A 23 14.53 12.42 -8.18
N LYS A 24 15.14 12.31 -9.36
CA LYS A 24 14.84 13.14 -10.55
C LYS A 24 13.38 13.01 -11.05
N LYS A 25 12.62 11.99 -10.61
CA LYS A 25 11.21 11.80 -10.97
C LYS A 25 10.34 11.94 -9.72
N TRP A 26 9.49 12.95 -9.70
CA TRP A 26 8.52 13.24 -8.63
C TRP A 26 7.71 12.01 -8.18
N ARG A 27 7.49 11.06 -9.09
CA ARG A 27 6.81 9.78 -8.85
C ARG A 27 7.50 8.88 -7.82
N ASN A 28 8.81 9.03 -7.60
CA ASN A 28 9.55 8.32 -6.55
C ASN A 28 9.57 9.11 -5.23
N GLN A 29 9.26 10.39 -5.27
CA GLN A 29 9.22 11.27 -4.09
C GLN A 29 8.01 10.96 -3.19
N SER A 30 6.93 10.35 -3.73
CA SER A 30 5.73 9.99 -2.95
C SER A 30 5.97 8.92 -1.88
N VAL A 31 7.02 8.11 -1.99
CA VAL A 31 7.37 7.10 -0.96
C VAL A 31 7.85 7.74 0.35
N ALA A 32 8.60 8.84 0.26
CA ALA A 32 9.13 9.51 1.44
C ALA A 32 8.04 10.06 2.38
N PRO A 33 7.03 10.81 1.90
CA PRO A 33 5.95 11.27 2.77
C PRO A 33 5.10 10.13 3.34
N LEU A 34 4.90 9.03 2.60
CA LEU A 34 4.19 7.85 3.13
C LEU A 34 4.94 7.19 4.27
N LEU A 35 6.26 7.02 4.15
CA LEU A 35 7.10 6.48 5.23
C LEU A 35 7.16 7.42 6.44
N ALA A 36 7.28 8.73 6.20
CA ALA A 36 7.27 9.72 7.27
C ALA A 36 5.94 9.75 8.01
N GLY A 37 4.81 9.71 7.28
CA GLY A 37 3.47 9.61 7.86
C GLY A 37 3.29 8.35 8.69
N LEU A 38 3.74 7.20 8.18
CA LEU A 38 3.69 5.93 8.90
C LEU A 38 4.50 5.98 10.19
N ALA A 39 5.71 6.54 10.15
CA ALA A 39 6.56 6.70 11.33
C ALA A 39 5.91 7.62 12.37
N LEU A 40 5.33 8.74 11.94
CA LEU A 40 4.63 9.69 12.81
C LEU A 40 3.40 9.06 13.48
N LEU A 41 2.52 8.42 12.71
CA LEU A 41 1.33 7.76 13.25
C LEU A 41 1.69 6.65 14.22
N SER A 42 2.72 5.85 13.92
CA SER A 42 3.20 4.79 14.81
C SER A 42 3.77 5.36 16.12
N ALA A 43 4.44 6.51 16.07
CA ALA A 43 4.94 7.21 17.27
C ALA A 43 3.80 7.77 18.11
N MET A 44 2.80 8.38 17.48
CA MET A 44 1.62 8.93 18.16
C MET A 44 0.76 7.81 18.78
N ALA A 45 0.58 6.68 18.12
CA ALA A 45 -0.16 5.53 18.66
C ALA A 45 0.49 4.96 19.94
N GLY A 46 1.77 5.19 20.17
CA GLY A 46 2.46 4.77 21.41
C GLY A 46 2.48 5.81 22.53
N SER A 47 1.85 6.96 22.36
CA SER A 47 1.96 8.10 23.30
C SER A 47 0.92 8.13 24.43
N GLY A 48 0.03 7.11 24.53
CA GLY A 48 -0.95 7.01 25.62
C GLY A 48 -2.12 7.99 25.51
N LEU A 49 -2.51 8.38 24.30
CA LEU A 49 -3.58 9.34 24.01
C LEU A 49 -5.00 8.81 24.29
N GLY A 50 -5.12 7.58 24.77
CA GLY A 50 -6.40 6.92 25.01
C GLY A 50 -6.80 5.95 23.89
N VAL A 51 -7.51 4.89 24.29
CA VAL A 51 -7.79 3.71 23.44
C VAL A 51 -8.49 4.05 22.11
N ALA A 52 -9.41 5.00 22.12
CA ALA A 52 -10.14 5.40 20.91
C ALA A 52 -9.24 6.08 19.89
N VAL A 53 -8.35 6.97 20.34
CA VAL A 53 -7.40 7.69 19.50
C VAL A 53 -6.32 6.71 18.98
N GLU A 54 -5.83 5.85 19.84
CA GLU A 54 -4.84 4.82 19.45
C GLU A 54 -5.39 3.88 18.37
N ARG A 55 -6.64 3.44 18.49
CA ARG A 55 -7.29 2.64 17.44
C ARG A 55 -7.39 3.39 16.12
N LEU A 56 -7.78 4.65 16.15
CA LEU A 56 -7.84 5.48 14.95
C LEU A 56 -6.45 5.59 14.30
N LEU A 57 -5.43 5.93 15.08
CA LEU A 57 -4.06 6.06 14.58
C LEU A 57 -3.51 4.75 13.99
N LEU A 58 -3.88 3.60 14.56
CA LEU A 58 -3.51 2.30 14.03
C LEU A 58 -4.19 2.01 12.68
N VAL A 59 -5.47 2.32 12.54
CA VAL A 59 -6.19 2.18 11.27
C VAL A 59 -5.57 3.10 10.20
N GLU A 60 -5.27 4.35 10.54
CA GLU A 60 -4.59 5.28 9.63
C GLU A 60 -3.19 4.78 9.22
N ALA A 61 -2.42 4.24 10.16
CA ALA A 61 -1.14 3.63 9.86
C ALA A 61 -1.27 2.41 8.93
N LEU A 62 -2.29 1.57 9.13
CA LEU A 62 -2.60 0.44 8.24
C LEU A 62 -2.97 0.91 6.83
N LEU A 63 -3.78 1.98 6.69
CA LEU A 63 -4.15 2.56 5.40
C LEU A 63 -2.92 3.13 4.66
N LEU A 64 -2.02 3.83 5.36
CA LEU A 64 -0.77 4.30 4.77
C LEU A 64 0.14 3.14 4.35
N PHE A 65 0.26 2.11 5.18
CA PHE A 65 1.03 0.92 4.86
C PHE A 65 0.45 0.18 3.65
N ALA A 66 -0.86 0.01 3.60
CA ALA A 66 -1.55 -0.58 2.45
C ALA A 66 -1.33 0.23 1.17
N THR A 67 -1.38 1.57 1.27
CA THR A 67 -1.09 2.48 0.14
C THR A 67 0.34 2.30 -0.36
N LEU A 68 1.31 2.21 0.54
CA LEU A 68 2.72 1.96 0.22
C LEU A 68 2.89 0.58 -0.46
N MET A 69 2.26 -0.46 0.08
CA MET A 69 2.31 -1.81 -0.48
C MET A 69 1.65 -1.88 -1.86
N ALA A 70 0.49 -1.23 -2.05
CA ALA A 70 -0.20 -1.17 -3.34
C ALA A 70 0.66 -0.47 -4.40
N PHE A 71 1.31 0.62 -4.02
CA PHE A 71 2.22 1.39 -4.88
C PHE A 71 3.48 0.61 -5.26
N MET A 72 4.17 0.02 -4.27
CA MET A 72 5.42 -0.73 -4.49
C MET A 72 5.15 -2.06 -5.19
N GLY A 73 4.06 -2.74 -4.88
CA GLY A 73 3.67 -4.01 -5.50
C GLY A 73 3.56 -3.89 -7.02
N GLY A 74 2.93 -2.83 -7.52
CA GLY A 74 2.85 -2.60 -8.96
C GLY A 74 4.20 -2.36 -9.65
N ARG A 75 5.15 -1.83 -8.92
CA ARG A 75 6.49 -1.53 -9.47
C ARG A 75 7.46 -2.71 -9.42
N ILE A 76 7.24 -3.63 -8.51
CA ILE A 76 8.09 -4.81 -8.34
C ILE A 76 7.47 -6.01 -9.06
N ILE A 77 6.20 -6.30 -8.82
CA ILE A 77 5.54 -7.51 -9.32
C ILE A 77 5.29 -7.41 -10.83
N ALA A 78 4.81 -6.27 -11.33
CA ALA A 78 4.48 -6.12 -12.74
C ALA A 78 5.68 -6.36 -13.69
N PRO A 79 6.85 -5.75 -13.48
CA PRO A 79 8.02 -6.04 -14.33
C PRO A 79 8.56 -7.46 -14.12
N ALA A 80 8.51 -8.00 -12.90
CA ALA A 80 8.95 -9.35 -12.60
C ALA A 80 8.10 -10.40 -13.35
N MET A 81 6.77 -10.25 -13.31
CA MET A 81 5.84 -11.10 -14.04
C MET A 81 5.97 -10.96 -15.56
N ALA A 82 6.22 -9.74 -16.06
CA ALA A 82 6.44 -9.51 -17.47
C ALA A 82 7.75 -10.17 -17.95
N GLY A 83 8.82 -10.07 -17.16
CA GLY A 83 10.08 -10.75 -17.46
C GLY A 83 9.94 -12.27 -17.49
N TYR A 84 9.22 -12.83 -16.52
CA TYR A 84 8.90 -14.26 -16.49
C TYR A 84 8.06 -14.69 -17.69
N ALA A 85 7.00 -13.97 -18.04
CA ALA A 85 6.20 -14.29 -19.21
C ALA A 85 7.02 -14.25 -20.51
N GLN A 86 7.94 -13.29 -20.62
CA GLN A 86 8.83 -13.16 -21.78
C GLN A 86 9.82 -14.32 -21.87
N SER A 87 10.35 -14.83 -20.75
CA SER A 87 11.23 -16.02 -20.75
C SER A 87 10.52 -17.29 -21.19
N GLU A 88 9.18 -17.34 -21.02
CA GLU A 88 8.31 -18.43 -21.49
C GLU A 88 7.78 -18.20 -22.93
N GLY A 89 8.32 -17.22 -23.65
CA GLY A 89 7.89 -16.89 -25.02
C GLY A 89 6.49 -16.25 -25.10
N ARG A 90 5.93 -15.81 -23.98
CA ARG A 90 4.60 -15.20 -23.87
C ARG A 90 4.69 -13.68 -23.65
N ARG A 91 3.67 -12.95 -24.08
CA ARG A 91 3.53 -11.52 -23.78
C ARG A 91 2.50 -11.34 -22.67
N LEU A 92 2.82 -10.53 -21.67
CA LEU A 92 1.90 -10.12 -20.63
C LEU A 92 1.34 -8.74 -21.00
N ASP A 93 0.13 -8.69 -21.59
CA ASP A 93 -0.50 -7.44 -22.05
C ASP A 93 -0.86 -6.51 -20.87
N ALA A 94 -1.13 -7.08 -19.69
CA ALA A 94 -1.47 -6.34 -18.47
C ALA A 94 -0.24 -5.93 -17.63
N ARG A 95 0.94 -5.77 -18.23
CA ARG A 95 2.17 -5.38 -17.53
C ARG A 95 2.02 -4.09 -16.74
N VAL A 96 1.47 -3.05 -17.36
CA VAL A 96 1.27 -1.73 -16.74
C VAL A 96 -0.23 -1.43 -16.70
N GLN A 97 -0.74 -1.14 -15.51
CA GLN A 97 -2.16 -0.87 -15.28
C GLN A 97 -2.32 0.48 -14.56
N PRO A 98 -1.97 1.61 -15.22
CA PRO A 98 -1.89 2.92 -14.56
C PRO A 98 -3.25 3.40 -14.03
N GLY A 99 -4.33 3.07 -14.74
CA GLY A 99 -5.69 3.41 -14.31
C GLY A 99 -6.10 2.69 -13.03
N LEU A 100 -5.85 1.38 -12.94
CA LEU A 100 -6.14 0.60 -11.72
C LEU A 100 -5.24 1.02 -10.55
N GLU A 101 -3.96 1.26 -10.82
CA GLU A 101 -3.01 1.74 -9.80
C GLU A 101 -3.45 3.11 -9.25
N GLY A 102 -3.74 4.04 -10.14
CA GLY A 102 -4.21 5.37 -9.76
C GLY A 102 -5.53 5.33 -9.00
N ALA A 103 -6.48 4.50 -9.44
CA ALA A 103 -7.76 4.32 -8.74
C ALA A 103 -7.57 3.78 -7.32
N VAL A 104 -6.76 2.73 -7.12
CA VAL A 104 -6.48 2.19 -5.78
C VAL A 104 -5.85 3.25 -4.88
N LEU A 105 -4.88 4.01 -5.38
CA LEU A 105 -4.21 5.06 -4.59
C LEU A 105 -5.16 6.21 -4.24
N ILE A 106 -6.03 6.61 -5.15
CA ILE A 106 -7.05 7.65 -4.89
C ILE A 106 -8.06 7.16 -3.86
N LEU A 107 -8.57 5.94 -4.00
CA LEU A 107 -9.54 5.37 -3.05
C LEU A 107 -8.96 5.27 -1.64
N LEU A 108 -7.73 4.77 -1.49
CA LEU A 108 -7.05 4.68 -0.21
C LEU A 108 -6.72 6.07 0.37
N GLY A 109 -6.31 7.02 -0.45
CA GLY A 109 -6.07 8.40 -0.05
C GLY A 109 -7.34 9.10 0.44
N LEU A 110 -8.47 8.91 -0.26
CA LEU A 110 -9.77 9.42 0.19
C LEU A 110 -10.23 8.75 1.48
N ALA A 111 -10.09 7.44 1.60
CA ALA A 111 -10.42 6.71 2.81
C ALA A 111 -9.61 7.23 4.01
N PHE A 112 -8.31 7.45 3.84
CA PHE A 112 -7.42 8.03 4.85
C PHE A 112 -7.88 9.42 5.32
N VAL A 113 -8.38 10.27 4.42
CA VAL A 113 -8.86 11.61 4.78
C VAL A 113 -10.24 11.56 5.45
N LEU A 114 -11.12 10.64 5.03
CA LEU A 114 -12.50 10.56 5.52
C LEU A 114 -12.63 9.82 6.86
N ASN A 115 -11.78 8.82 7.11
CA ASN A 115 -11.89 7.95 8.28
C ASN A 115 -11.76 8.69 9.64
N PRO A 116 -10.86 9.70 9.83
CA PRO A 116 -10.75 10.42 11.09
C PRO A 116 -11.89 11.40 11.36
N LEU A 117 -12.77 11.68 10.38
CA LEU A 117 -13.86 12.63 10.54
C LEU A 117 -14.96 12.07 11.47
N PRO A 118 -15.56 12.91 12.33
CA PRO A 118 -16.47 12.44 13.38
C PRO A 118 -17.84 11.98 12.89
N TRP A 119 -18.16 12.15 11.60
CA TRP A 119 -19.46 11.81 11.04
C TRP A 119 -19.56 10.34 10.64
N PRO A 120 -20.57 9.60 11.14
CA PRO A 120 -20.71 8.17 10.88
C PRO A 120 -20.85 7.83 9.38
N LEU A 121 -21.52 8.70 8.62
CA LEU A 121 -21.66 8.53 7.16
C LEU A 121 -20.31 8.55 6.45
N LEU A 122 -19.40 9.45 6.83
CA LEU A 122 -18.08 9.54 6.20
C LEU A 122 -17.21 8.33 6.52
N ARG A 123 -17.37 7.76 7.72
CA ARG A 123 -16.70 6.52 8.10
C ARG A 123 -17.22 5.33 7.29
N GLN A 124 -18.54 5.24 7.05
CA GLN A 124 -19.09 4.22 6.16
C GLN A 124 -18.60 4.38 4.71
N LEU A 125 -18.50 5.62 4.23
CA LEU A 125 -17.92 5.91 2.92
C LEU A 125 -16.44 5.51 2.87
N ALA A 126 -15.65 5.82 3.90
CA ALA A 126 -14.26 5.39 3.98
C ALA A 126 -14.14 3.86 3.91
N ALA A 127 -14.97 3.12 4.66
CA ALA A 127 -15.04 1.68 4.61
C ALA A 127 -15.35 1.16 3.19
N ALA A 128 -16.37 1.72 2.53
CA ALA A 128 -16.71 1.35 1.15
C ALA A 128 -15.57 1.63 0.16
N LEU A 129 -14.83 2.72 0.34
CA LEU A 129 -13.65 3.05 -0.48
C LEU A 129 -12.52 2.03 -0.26
N VAL A 130 -12.29 1.58 0.98
CA VAL A 130 -11.29 0.56 1.32
C VAL A 130 -11.66 -0.78 0.69
N ILE A 131 -12.93 -1.21 0.79
CA ILE A 131 -13.41 -2.43 0.13
C ILE A 131 -13.21 -2.33 -1.38
N SER A 132 -13.58 -1.20 -1.98
CA SER A 132 -13.41 -0.97 -3.42
C SER A 132 -11.95 -1.04 -3.84
N ALA A 133 -11.02 -0.48 -3.05
CA ALA A 133 -9.59 -0.59 -3.27
C ALA A 133 -9.10 -2.04 -3.16
N GLY A 134 -9.64 -2.83 -2.23
CA GLY A 134 -9.39 -4.26 -2.10
C GLY A 134 -9.81 -5.05 -3.34
N VAL A 135 -11.03 -4.80 -3.84
CA VAL A 135 -11.54 -5.42 -5.09
C VAL A 135 -10.67 -5.07 -6.28
N LEU A 136 -10.31 -3.79 -6.46
CA LEU A 136 -9.45 -3.37 -7.57
C LEU A 136 -8.05 -3.97 -7.47
N SER A 137 -7.51 -4.12 -6.25
CA SER A 137 -6.23 -4.79 -6.01
C SER A 137 -6.30 -6.27 -6.37
N ALA A 138 -7.40 -6.95 -6.05
CA ALA A 138 -7.65 -8.34 -6.46
C ALA A 138 -7.76 -8.48 -7.98
N ILE A 139 -8.51 -7.59 -8.64
CA ILE A 139 -8.60 -7.57 -10.12
C ILE A 139 -7.23 -7.36 -10.74
N ARG A 140 -6.42 -6.45 -10.19
CA ARG A 140 -5.06 -6.19 -10.65
C ARG A 140 -4.17 -7.43 -10.52
N LEU A 141 -4.26 -8.15 -9.40
CA LEU A 141 -3.54 -9.41 -9.17
C LEU A 141 -3.94 -10.47 -10.20
N LEU A 142 -5.24 -10.67 -10.44
CA LEU A 142 -5.74 -11.64 -11.41
C LEU A 142 -5.24 -11.35 -12.84
N ARG A 143 -5.13 -10.07 -13.21
CA ARG A 143 -4.62 -9.67 -14.53
C ARG A 143 -3.13 -9.99 -14.74
N TRP A 144 -2.34 -10.19 -13.67
CA TRP A 144 -0.97 -10.69 -13.77
C TRP A 144 -0.88 -12.21 -13.98
N GLN A 145 -2.00 -12.93 -14.02
CA GLN A 145 -2.10 -14.37 -14.30
C GLN A 145 -1.27 -15.22 -13.32
N PRO A 146 -1.47 -15.11 -12.01
CA PRO A 146 -0.68 -15.83 -11.01
C PRO A 146 -0.67 -17.34 -11.19
N TRP A 147 -1.76 -17.92 -11.74
CA TRP A 147 -1.89 -19.37 -12.02
C TRP A 147 -0.96 -19.89 -13.12
N ARG A 148 -0.31 -19.01 -13.88
CA ARG A 148 0.65 -19.37 -14.92
C ARG A 148 2.11 -19.24 -14.45
N CYS A 149 2.33 -18.90 -13.20
CA CYS A 149 3.65 -18.72 -12.62
C CYS A 149 4.08 -20.02 -11.93
N ALA A 150 5.20 -20.61 -12.39
CA ALA A 150 5.78 -21.80 -11.76
C ALA A 150 6.95 -21.46 -10.82
N ARG A 151 7.39 -20.19 -10.78
CA ARG A 151 8.53 -19.77 -9.96
C ARG A 151 8.10 -19.43 -8.54
N ALA A 152 8.69 -20.11 -7.55
CA ALA A 152 8.34 -19.93 -6.13
C ALA A 152 8.60 -18.50 -5.60
N ASP A 153 9.67 -17.85 -6.04
CA ASP A 153 10.01 -16.47 -5.66
C ASP A 153 8.92 -15.47 -6.09
N LEU A 154 8.38 -15.63 -7.30
CA LEU A 154 7.29 -14.81 -7.81
C LEU A 154 5.95 -15.14 -7.14
N LEU A 155 5.70 -16.41 -6.83
CA LEU A 155 4.50 -16.83 -6.11
C LEU A 155 4.44 -16.23 -4.71
N ILE A 156 5.56 -16.12 -4.01
CA ILE A 156 5.63 -15.46 -2.69
C ILE A 156 5.24 -13.97 -2.81
N LEU A 157 5.74 -13.28 -3.83
CA LEU A 157 5.38 -11.88 -4.07
C LEU A 157 3.90 -11.71 -4.42
N LEU A 158 3.37 -12.58 -5.26
CA LEU A 158 1.95 -12.59 -5.64
C LEU A 158 1.06 -12.90 -4.42
N LEU A 159 1.46 -13.85 -3.57
CA LEU A 159 0.76 -14.18 -2.33
C LEU A 159 0.76 -13.00 -1.36
N GLY A 160 1.90 -12.32 -1.20
CA GLY A 160 1.97 -11.10 -0.38
C GLY A 160 1.00 -10.01 -0.87
N TYR A 161 0.89 -9.84 -2.19
CA TYR A 161 -0.08 -8.89 -2.77
C TYR A 161 -1.54 -9.37 -2.65
N ALA A 162 -1.78 -10.68 -2.69
CA ALA A 162 -3.10 -11.27 -2.42
C ALA A 162 -3.54 -11.00 -0.97
N TRP A 163 -2.63 -11.12 -0.01
CA TRP A 163 -2.89 -10.77 1.38
C TRP A 163 -3.22 -9.29 1.57
N LEU A 164 -2.59 -8.39 0.82
CA LEU A 164 -2.97 -6.98 0.81
C LEU A 164 -4.42 -6.79 0.35
N ALA A 165 -4.81 -7.39 -0.78
CA ALA A 165 -6.17 -7.29 -1.30
C ALA A 165 -7.19 -7.84 -0.30
N PHE A 166 -6.92 -9.02 0.27
CA PHE A 166 -7.77 -9.65 1.28
C PHE A 166 -7.85 -8.83 2.58
N GLY A 167 -6.73 -8.30 3.05
CA GLY A 167 -6.67 -7.44 4.24
C GLY A 167 -7.49 -6.16 4.08
N LEU A 168 -7.48 -5.54 2.88
CA LEU A 168 -8.32 -4.37 2.58
C LEU A 168 -9.81 -4.70 2.59
N LEU A 169 -10.21 -5.89 2.10
CA LEU A 169 -11.60 -6.36 2.15
C LEU A 169 -12.09 -6.62 3.58
N LEU A 170 -11.21 -7.00 4.49
CA LEU A 170 -11.54 -7.23 5.90
C LEU A 170 -11.51 -5.95 6.74
N LEU A 171 -10.72 -4.96 6.32
CA LEU A 171 -10.57 -3.70 7.04
C LEU A 171 -11.75 -2.74 6.81
N GLY A 172 -12.35 -2.79 5.63
CA GLY A 172 -13.52 -1.99 5.26
C GLY A 172 -14.82 -2.66 5.66
#